data_56bffd12619559c5e52c5b05ebcf1d90
#
_entry.id   56bffd12619559c5e52c5b05ebcf1d90
#
_cell.length_a   1.000
_cell.length_b   1.000
_cell.length_c   1.000
_cell.angle_alpha   90.00
_cell.angle_beta   90.00
_cell.angle_gamma   90.00
#
_symmetry.space_group_name_H-M   'P 1'
#
loop_
_entity.id
_entity.type
_entity.pdbx_description
1 polymer ?
#
loop_
_entity_poly.entity_id
_entity_poly.type
_entity_poly.pdbx_seq_one_letter_code
_entity_poly.pdbx_strand_id
1 'polypeptide(L)'
;MNFEGWTNSDPKLQAILDDGREALRAEHAAIIDADPDAEAVAFYNSGAALESSREWIKGYVEADESLTGEARVFDPQVRINSSGLGVLFYCMDESKGATKNRKTGKVTGTPDDMSPMLQYRTTLEKDGKGVWKTRSGETERGACGQ
;
A
#
# COMPACT_ATOMS: atom_id res chain seq x y z
N MET A 1 0.30 10.31 -2.04
CA MET A 1 1.44 9.36 -2.08
C MET A 1 2.41 9.75 -3.17
N ASN A 2 3.68 9.79 -2.85
CA ASN A 2 4.74 10.12 -3.79
C ASN A 2 5.60 8.88 -4.04
N PHE A 3 5.65 8.40 -5.28
CA PHE A 3 6.36 7.18 -5.68
C PHE A 3 7.69 7.55 -6.33
N GLU A 4 8.79 7.03 -5.78
CA GLU A 4 10.15 7.27 -6.27
C GLU A 4 10.80 5.98 -6.74
N GLY A 5 11.37 5.99 -7.95
CA GLY A 5 12.10 4.85 -8.49
C GLY A 5 11.21 3.68 -8.94
N TRP A 6 9.93 3.93 -9.15
CA TRP A 6 8.97 2.89 -9.56
C TRP A 6 8.99 2.69 -11.08
N THR A 7 10.19 2.48 -11.60
CA THR A 7 10.39 2.23 -13.02
C THR A 7 11.37 1.05 -13.21
N ASN A 8 11.14 0.28 -14.25
CA ASN A 8 11.99 -0.86 -14.60
C ASN A 8 12.03 -0.99 -16.13
N SER A 9 13.19 -1.32 -16.69
CA SER A 9 13.36 -1.48 -18.13
C SER A 9 12.70 -2.75 -18.66
N ASP A 10 12.46 -3.75 -17.81
CA ASP A 10 11.75 -4.97 -18.17
C ASP A 10 10.24 -4.72 -18.10
N PRO A 11 9.51 -4.80 -19.22
CA PRO A 11 8.06 -4.54 -19.23
C PRO A 11 7.26 -5.44 -18.28
N LYS A 12 7.72 -6.67 -18.05
CA LYS A 12 7.04 -7.61 -17.14
C LYS A 12 7.14 -7.15 -15.70
N LEU A 13 8.31 -6.65 -15.31
CA LEU A 13 8.54 -6.13 -13.97
C LEU A 13 7.87 -4.76 -13.79
N GLN A 14 7.87 -3.94 -14.85
CA GLN A 14 7.17 -2.66 -14.81
C GLN A 14 5.67 -2.85 -14.57
N ALA A 15 5.07 -3.90 -15.16
CA ALA A 15 3.65 -4.20 -14.96
C ALA A 15 3.33 -4.49 -13.49
N ILE A 16 4.23 -5.21 -12.80
CA ILE A 16 4.08 -5.49 -11.37
C ILE A 16 4.18 -4.20 -10.55
N LEU A 17 5.14 -3.33 -10.89
CA LEU A 17 5.29 -2.03 -10.23
C LEU A 17 4.03 -1.17 -10.43
N ASP A 18 3.52 -1.12 -11.65
CA ASP A 18 2.32 -0.34 -11.98
C ASP A 18 1.10 -0.80 -11.18
N ASP A 19 0.84 -2.10 -11.17
CA ASP A 19 -0.32 -2.65 -10.47
C ASP A 19 -0.16 -2.60 -8.95
N GLY A 20 1.03 -2.80 -8.44
CA GLY A 20 1.33 -2.64 -7.02
C GLY A 20 1.13 -1.21 -6.55
N ARG A 21 1.54 -0.24 -7.37
CA ARG A 21 1.31 1.18 -7.10
C ARG A 21 -0.19 1.51 -7.07
N GLU A 22 -0.94 0.99 -8.04
CA GLU A 22 -2.38 1.24 -8.10
C GLU A 22 -3.13 0.59 -6.93
N ALA A 23 -2.65 -0.55 -6.42
CA ALA A 23 -3.20 -1.18 -5.23
C ALA A 23 -3.07 -0.23 -4.02
N LEU A 24 -1.92 0.40 -3.85
CA LEU A 24 -1.70 1.37 -2.77
C LEU A 24 -2.58 2.61 -2.91
N ARG A 25 -2.68 3.12 -4.13
CA ARG A 25 -3.55 4.28 -4.42
C ARG A 25 -5.01 3.96 -4.16
N ALA A 26 -5.46 2.76 -4.51
CA ALA A 26 -6.83 2.33 -4.30
C ALA A 26 -7.18 2.27 -2.81
N GLU A 27 -6.28 1.72 -1.99
CA GLU A 27 -6.47 1.67 -0.54
C GLU A 27 -6.53 3.06 0.07
N HIS A 28 -5.62 3.93 -0.34
CA HIS A 28 -5.55 5.31 0.14
C HIS A 28 -6.85 6.06 -0.20
N ALA A 29 -7.30 5.94 -1.44
CA ALA A 29 -8.55 6.56 -1.89
C ALA A 29 -9.76 6.03 -1.13
N ALA A 30 -9.79 4.70 -0.87
CA ALA A 30 -10.89 4.07 -0.14
C ALA A 30 -10.98 4.58 1.31
N ILE A 31 -9.85 4.83 1.95
CA ILE A 31 -9.84 5.43 3.30
C ILE A 31 -10.39 6.86 3.24
N ILE A 32 -9.94 7.66 2.30
CA ILE A 32 -10.41 9.04 2.13
C ILE A 32 -11.90 9.08 1.86
N ASP A 33 -12.39 8.18 1.02
CA ASP A 33 -13.81 8.08 0.64
C ASP A 33 -14.66 7.34 1.67
N ALA A 34 -14.05 6.78 2.71
CA ALA A 34 -14.69 5.96 3.74
C ALA A 34 -15.48 4.79 3.13
N ASP A 35 -14.88 4.11 2.15
CA ASP A 35 -15.52 3.02 1.42
C ASP A 35 -14.68 1.73 1.49
N PRO A 36 -14.91 0.85 2.51
CA PRO A 36 -14.17 -0.40 2.63
C PRO A 36 -14.48 -1.41 1.51
N ASP A 37 -15.55 -1.19 0.77
CA ASP A 37 -15.97 -2.06 -0.33
C ASP A 37 -15.64 -1.48 -1.71
N ALA A 38 -14.74 -0.51 -1.78
CA ALA A 38 -14.35 0.13 -3.04
C ALA A 38 -13.89 -0.90 -4.08
N GLU A 39 -14.44 -0.82 -5.28
CA GLU A 39 -14.16 -1.76 -6.37
C GLU A 39 -12.68 -1.83 -6.73
N ALA A 40 -11.99 -0.68 -6.72
CA ALA A 40 -10.58 -0.62 -7.06
C ALA A 40 -9.71 -1.44 -6.10
N VAL A 41 -10.08 -1.52 -4.83
CA VAL A 41 -9.37 -2.34 -3.84
C VAL A 41 -9.45 -3.81 -4.22
N ALA A 42 -10.62 -4.31 -4.58
CA ALA A 42 -10.82 -5.69 -5.03
C ALA A 42 -10.21 -5.95 -6.41
N PHE A 43 -10.08 -4.92 -7.24
CA PHE A 43 -9.47 -5.04 -8.56
C PHE A 43 -7.96 -5.34 -8.47
N TYR A 44 -7.27 -4.75 -7.49
CA TYR A 44 -5.81 -4.88 -7.35
C TYR A 44 -5.36 -5.77 -6.19
N ASN A 45 -6.30 -6.38 -5.46
CA ASN A 45 -5.99 -7.26 -4.33
C ASN A 45 -6.82 -8.54 -4.40
N SER A 46 -6.29 -9.62 -3.82
CA SER A 46 -7.00 -10.90 -3.74
C SER A 46 -6.64 -11.63 -2.45
N GLY A 47 -7.43 -12.64 -2.10
CA GLY A 47 -7.16 -13.51 -0.96
C GLY A 47 -6.93 -12.77 0.35
N ALA A 48 -5.89 -13.17 1.08
CA ALA A 48 -5.56 -12.61 2.39
C ALA A 48 -5.25 -11.10 2.32
N ALA A 49 -4.63 -10.64 1.23
CA ALA A 49 -4.34 -9.21 1.06
C ALA A 49 -5.62 -8.40 0.94
N LEU A 50 -6.61 -8.90 0.20
CA LEU A 50 -7.89 -8.21 0.06
C LEU A 50 -8.63 -8.12 1.41
N GLU A 51 -8.66 -9.21 2.16
CA GLU A 51 -9.23 -9.22 3.52
C GLU A 51 -8.55 -8.20 4.42
N SER A 52 -7.22 -8.22 4.45
CA SER A 52 -6.43 -7.29 5.27
C SER A 52 -6.67 -5.84 4.87
N SER A 53 -6.74 -5.54 3.58
CA SER A 53 -6.99 -4.19 3.08
C SER A 53 -8.37 -3.69 3.51
N ARG A 54 -9.39 -4.52 3.39
CA ARG A 54 -10.76 -4.16 3.80
C ARG A 54 -10.85 -3.92 5.30
N GLU A 55 -10.22 -4.77 6.10
CA GLU A 55 -10.17 -4.62 7.55
C GLU A 55 -9.46 -3.33 7.98
N TRP A 56 -8.35 -3.03 7.32
CA TRP A 56 -7.59 -1.82 7.56
C TRP A 56 -8.39 -0.56 7.23
N ILE A 57 -9.05 -0.54 6.07
CA ILE A 57 -9.92 0.56 5.66
C ILE A 57 -11.08 0.72 6.64
N LYS A 58 -11.71 -0.39 7.05
CA LYS A 58 -12.77 -0.39 8.05
C LYS A 58 -12.34 0.24 9.37
N GLY A 59 -11.12 -0.04 9.81
CA GLY A 59 -10.59 0.53 11.03
C GLY A 59 -10.59 2.07 11.00
N TYR A 60 -10.22 2.66 9.88
CA TYR A 60 -10.28 4.11 9.71
C TYR A 60 -11.71 4.62 9.68
N VAL A 61 -12.62 3.91 9.00
CA VAL A 61 -14.02 4.30 8.93
C VAL A 61 -14.67 4.28 10.32
N GLU A 62 -14.43 3.22 11.08
CA GLU A 62 -14.99 3.06 12.43
C GLU A 62 -14.43 4.10 13.42
N ALA A 63 -13.16 4.46 13.25
CA ALA A 63 -12.53 5.50 14.08
C ALA A 63 -12.88 6.92 13.61
N ASP A 64 -13.64 7.04 12.54
CA ASP A 64 -14.01 8.33 11.91
C ASP A 64 -12.76 9.13 11.50
N GLU A 65 -11.80 8.42 10.93
CA GLU A 65 -10.51 8.98 10.52
C GLU A 65 -10.28 8.90 9.03
N SER A 66 -9.54 9.88 8.52
CA SER A 66 -9.04 9.92 7.14
C SER A 66 -7.53 10.10 7.17
N LEU A 67 -6.93 10.09 5.99
CA LEU A 67 -5.50 10.32 5.83
C LEU A 67 -5.26 11.76 5.34
N THR A 68 -4.17 12.34 5.78
CA THR A 68 -3.71 13.65 5.33
C THR A 68 -2.18 13.65 5.25
N GLY A 69 -1.61 14.71 4.65
CA GLY A 69 -0.18 14.79 4.44
C GLY A 69 0.28 13.93 3.28
N GLU A 70 1.55 13.54 3.30
CA GLU A 70 2.18 12.83 2.19
C GLU A 70 3.02 11.66 2.66
N ALA A 71 2.81 10.49 2.07
CA ALA A 71 3.66 9.32 2.26
C ALA A 71 4.59 9.19 1.04
N ARG A 72 5.86 8.95 1.29
CA ARG A 72 6.85 8.70 0.24
C ARG A 72 7.05 7.19 0.13
N VAL A 73 6.89 6.65 -1.07
CA VAL A 73 7.03 5.22 -1.36
C VAL A 73 8.23 5.05 -2.28
N PHE A 74 9.26 4.37 -1.82
CA PHE A 74 10.57 4.40 -2.48
C PHE A 74 11.30 3.06 -2.39
N ASP A 75 12.39 2.95 -3.13
CA ASP A 75 13.27 1.77 -3.19
C ASP A 75 12.52 0.47 -3.48
N PRO A 76 11.75 0.40 -4.58
CA PRO A 76 11.08 -0.84 -4.94
C PRO A 76 12.07 -1.89 -5.43
N GLN A 77 11.90 -3.12 -4.95
CA GLN A 77 12.65 -4.29 -5.38
C GLN A 77 11.63 -5.26 -5.96
N VAL A 78 11.74 -5.57 -7.24
CA VAL A 78 10.74 -6.39 -7.95
C VAL A 78 11.39 -7.54 -8.70
N ARG A 79 10.77 -8.72 -8.62
CA ARG A 79 11.19 -9.90 -9.37
C ARG A 79 10.00 -10.85 -9.56
N ILE A 80 10.18 -11.80 -10.47
CA ILE A 80 9.24 -12.92 -10.63
C ILE A 80 9.96 -14.16 -10.12
N ASN A 81 9.33 -14.90 -9.20
CA ASN A 81 9.94 -16.09 -8.63
C ASN A 81 9.73 -17.33 -9.51
N SER A 82 10.29 -18.47 -9.10
CA SER A 82 10.20 -19.72 -9.85
C SER A 82 8.78 -20.25 -10.02
N SER A 83 7.84 -19.82 -9.17
CA SER A 83 6.43 -20.20 -9.25
C SER A 83 5.61 -19.24 -10.14
N GLY A 84 6.25 -18.25 -10.75
CA GLY A 84 5.58 -17.27 -11.60
C GLY A 84 4.87 -16.16 -10.82
N LEU A 85 5.10 -16.05 -9.53
CA LEU A 85 4.54 -14.98 -8.71
C LEU A 85 5.43 -13.75 -8.73
N GLY A 86 4.82 -12.59 -8.69
CA GLY A 86 5.52 -11.33 -8.51
C GLY A 86 5.90 -11.16 -7.05
N VAL A 87 7.13 -10.70 -6.81
CA VAL A 87 7.63 -10.35 -5.48
C VAL A 87 8.01 -8.88 -5.53
N LEU A 88 7.39 -8.09 -4.67
CA LEU A 88 7.60 -6.65 -4.64
C LEU A 88 7.81 -6.19 -3.20
N PHE A 89 9.03 -5.71 -2.92
CA PHE A 89 9.40 -5.11 -1.64
C PHE A 89 9.58 -3.62 -1.87
N TYR A 90 9.15 -2.82 -0.93
CA TYR A 90 9.36 -1.37 -1.01
C TYR A 90 9.36 -0.75 0.38
N CYS A 91 9.82 0.48 0.44
CA CYS A 91 9.86 1.26 1.67
C CYS A 91 8.81 2.37 1.63
N MET A 92 8.26 2.69 2.78
CA MET A 92 7.34 3.82 2.92
C MET A 92 7.81 4.71 4.06
N ASP A 93 7.88 6.00 3.79
CA ASP A 93 8.20 7.03 4.76
C ASP A 93 6.93 7.79 5.10
N GLU A 94 6.44 7.62 6.33
CA GLU A 94 5.22 8.27 6.83
C GLU A 94 5.51 9.52 7.65
N SER A 95 6.76 10.01 7.66
CA SER A 95 7.14 11.17 8.50
C SER A 95 6.33 12.43 8.23
N LYS A 96 5.82 12.58 7.01
CA LYS A 96 4.98 13.72 6.59
C LYS A 96 3.51 13.33 6.40
N GLY A 97 3.16 12.10 6.77
CA GLY A 97 1.79 11.63 6.73
C GLY A 97 1.14 11.69 8.10
N ALA A 98 -0.16 11.74 8.13
CA ALA A 98 -0.91 11.79 9.38
C ALA A 98 -2.33 11.28 9.18
N THR A 99 -3.00 10.95 10.28
CA THR A 99 -4.45 10.72 10.29
C THR A 99 -5.15 12.00 10.67
N LYS A 100 -6.37 12.16 10.18
CA LYS A 100 -7.21 13.32 10.49
C LYS A 100 -8.58 12.84 10.94
N ASN A 101 -9.01 13.26 12.13
CA ASN A 101 -10.36 12.96 12.58
C ASN A 101 -11.37 13.76 11.75
N ARG A 102 -12.36 13.09 11.17
CA ARG A 102 -13.33 13.69 10.25
C ARG A 102 -14.26 14.71 10.94
N LYS A 103 -14.57 14.49 12.21
CA LYS A 103 -15.46 15.37 12.99
C LYS A 103 -14.74 16.57 13.57
N THR A 104 -13.60 16.33 14.22
CA THR A 104 -12.88 17.37 14.97
C THR A 104 -11.81 18.08 14.16
N GLY A 105 -11.35 17.43 13.06
CA GLY A 105 -10.23 17.95 12.27
C GLY A 105 -8.87 17.74 12.93
N LYS A 106 -8.82 17.07 14.07
CA LYS A 106 -7.55 16.80 14.77
C LYS A 106 -6.62 15.94 13.93
N VAL A 107 -5.39 16.37 13.76
CA VAL A 107 -4.35 15.68 12.99
C VAL A 107 -3.38 15.00 13.95
N THR A 108 -3.11 13.70 13.71
CA THR A 108 -2.19 12.92 14.54
C THR A 108 -1.17 12.24 13.62
N GLY A 109 0.09 12.56 13.80
CA GLY A 109 1.19 11.94 13.05
C GLY A 109 1.74 10.72 13.75
N THR A 110 2.82 10.17 13.19
CA THR A 110 3.53 9.04 13.79
C THR A 110 4.14 9.50 15.13
N PRO A 111 3.92 8.74 16.23
CA PRO A 111 4.53 9.07 17.52
C PRO A 111 6.05 9.15 17.43
N ASP A 112 6.66 10.03 18.21
CA ASP A 112 8.11 10.28 18.21
C ASP A 112 8.93 9.04 18.58
N ASP A 113 8.36 8.12 19.35
CA ASP A 113 9.02 6.88 19.77
C ASP A 113 8.87 5.73 18.75
N MET A 114 8.25 6.00 17.63
CA MET A 114 8.08 5.02 16.53
C MET A 114 8.80 5.49 15.28
N SER A 115 9.46 4.57 14.59
CA SER A 115 10.05 4.86 13.29
C SER A 115 8.95 5.19 12.28
N PRO A 116 9.07 6.28 11.51
CA PRO A 116 8.13 6.55 10.42
C PRO A 116 8.38 5.68 9.18
N MET A 117 9.44 4.89 9.19
CA MET A 117 9.82 4.04 8.06
C MET A 117 9.22 2.65 8.19
N LEU A 118 8.61 2.17 7.11
CA LEU A 118 8.03 0.82 7.02
C LEU A 118 8.61 0.11 5.81
N GLN A 119 8.87 -1.18 5.96
CA GLN A 119 9.14 -2.05 4.83
C GLN A 119 7.90 -2.88 4.55
N TYR A 120 7.50 -2.92 3.30
CA TYR A 120 6.44 -3.78 2.80
C TYR A 120 7.04 -4.88 1.96
N ARG A 121 6.62 -6.12 2.21
CA ARG A 121 7.01 -7.31 1.43
C ARG A 121 5.73 -7.92 0.91
N THR A 122 5.54 -7.86 -0.39
CA THR A 122 4.28 -8.30 -1.02
C THR A 122 4.52 -9.37 -2.07
N THR A 123 3.51 -10.22 -2.25
CA THR A 123 3.47 -11.22 -3.31
C THR A 123 2.24 -10.95 -4.16
N LEU A 124 2.43 -10.92 -5.48
CA LEU A 124 1.38 -10.64 -6.44
C LEU A 124 1.19 -11.83 -7.39
N GLU A 125 -0.04 -12.02 -7.81
CA GLU A 125 -0.40 -13.07 -8.76
C GLU A 125 -1.15 -12.46 -9.93
N LYS A 126 -0.73 -12.81 -11.15
CA LYS A 126 -1.37 -12.30 -12.36
C LYS A 126 -2.68 -13.05 -12.59
N ASP A 127 -3.77 -12.31 -12.72
CA ASP A 127 -5.09 -12.91 -12.98
C ASP A 127 -5.32 -13.19 -14.47
N GLY A 128 -6.50 -13.73 -14.80
CA GLY A 128 -6.85 -14.08 -16.18
C GLY A 128 -6.99 -12.89 -17.12
N LYS A 129 -7.06 -11.67 -16.57
CA LYS A 129 -7.17 -10.42 -17.34
C LYS A 129 -5.82 -9.72 -17.48
N GLY A 130 -4.77 -10.28 -16.91
CA GLY A 130 -3.43 -9.70 -16.97
C GLY A 130 -3.12 -8.72 -15.85
N VAL A 131 -3.96 -8.62 -14.82
CA VAL A 131 -3.72 -7.74 -13.67
C VAL A 131 -2.90 -8.49 -12.62
N TRP A 132 -1.85 -7.84 -12.14
CA TRP A 132 -1.07 -8.34 -11.01
C TRP A 132 -1.73 -7.92 -9.71
N LYS A 133 -2.46 -8.85 -9.10
CA LYS A 133 -3.15 -8.61 -7.84
C LYS A 133 -2.25 -8.93 -6.66
N THR A 134 -2.17 -8.06 -5.67
CA THR A 134 -1.49 -8.36 -4.42
C THR A 134 -2.30 -9.42 -3.67
N ARG A 135 -1.68 -10.56 -3.39
CA ARG A 135 -2.36 -11.69 -2.73
C ARG A 135 -1.96 -11.86 -1.27
N SER A 136 -0.78 -11.38 -0.91
CA SER A 136 -0.30 -11.44 0.48
C SER A 136 0.73 -10.34 0.70
N GLY A 137 0.91 -9.96 1.95
CA GLY A 137 1.90 -8.96 2.31
C GLY A 137 2.24 -8.98 3.78
N GLU A 138 3.42 -8.49 4.09
CA GLU A 138 3.92 -8.30 5.44
C GLU A 138 4.49 -6.90 5.55
N THR A 139 4.37 -6.32 6.72
CA THR A 139 4.88 -4.97 6.99
C THR A 139 5.77 -5.01 8.23
N GLU A 140 6.93 -4.38 8.15
CA GLU A 140 7.85 -4.28 9.28
C GLU A 140 8.27 -2.83 9.48
N ARG A 141 7.94 -2.30 10.65
CA ARG A 141 8.31 -0.92 10.99
C ARG A 141 9.78 -0.86 11.39
N GLY A 142 10.47 0.14 10.83
CA GLY A 142 11.89 0.37 11.12
C GLY A 142 12.87 -0.45 10.31
N ALA A 143 12.38 -1.34 9.41
CA ALA A 143 13.25 -2.21 8.62
C ALA A 143 13.86 -1.52 7.39
N CYS A 144 13.32 -0.39 6.97
CA CYS A 144 13.81 0.39 5.84
C CYS A 144 14.64 1.57 6.30
N GLY A 145 15.93 1.39 6.41
CA GLY A 145 16.85 2.48 6.73
C GLY A 145 16.39 3.33 7.93
N GLN A 146 17.16 4.14 8.43
CA GLN A 146 16.79 4.96 9.59
C GLN A 146 16.88 6.41 9.31
#